data_77eb4d09d97f8b95d7e6bba3a80387f6
#
_entry.id   77eb4d09d97f8b95d7e6bba3a80387f6
#
_cell.length_a   1.000
_cell.length_b   1.000
_cell.length_c   1.000
_cell.angle_alpha   90.00
_cell.angle_beta   90.00
_cell.angle_gamma   90.00
#
_symmetry.space_group_name_H-M   'P 1'
#
loop_
_entity.id
_entity.type
_entity.pdbx_description
1 polymer ?
#
loop_
_entity_poly.entity_id
_entity_poly.type
_entity_poly.pdbx_seq_one_letter_code
_entity_poly.pdbx_strand_id
1 'polypeptide(L)'
;TDEQFDYIVKMYKQYAQRAYDHGYKIGPENHWGPEDVPEQLVKICQAVDSPAFGVLLHIGRWRGERAAQGDEMIAPWVMHAHVTPDTPEADTPAKMALLRDAGFSGYYSAELVSDSYAELGMQIARIKNVLDRWRIEGK
;
A
#
# COMPACT_ATOMS: atom_id res chain seq x y z
N THR A 1 -11.72 -3.82 -20.05
CA THR A 1 -13.11 -3.56 -20.47
C THR A 1 -13.96 -3.21 -19.25
N ASP A 2 -15.10 -2.57 -19.46
CA ASP A 2 -16.06 -2.24 -18.39
C ASP A 2 -16.57 -3.51 -17.70
N GLU A 3 -16.84 -4.58 -18.45
CA GLU A 3 -17.24 -5.88 -17.90
C GLU A 3 -16.19 -6.46 -16.93
N GLN A 4 -14.89 -6.33 -17.25
CA GLN A 4 -13.82 -6.78 -16.36
C GLN A 4 -13.77 -5.93 -15.09
N PHE A 5 -13.92 -4.62 -15.21
CA PHE A 5 -13.98 -3.72 -14.08
C PHE A 5 -15.15 -4.05 -13.15
N ASP A 6 -16.36 -4.20 -13.71
CA ASP A 6 -17.56 -4.56 -12.96
C ASP A 6 -17.41 -5.90 -12.24
N TYR A 7 -16.79 -6.88 -12.89
CA TYR A 7 -16.50 -8.17 -12.28
C TYR A 7 -15.53 -8.05 -11.10
N ILE A 8 -14.42 -7.30 -11.26
CA ILE A 8 -13.44 -7.05 -10.20
C ILE A 8 -14.11 -6.38 -8.99
N VAL A 9 -14.86 -5.30 -9.23
CA VAL A 9 -15.57 -4.57 -8.17
C VAL A 9 -16.58 -5.47 -7.46
N LYS A 10 -17.35 -6.27 -8.19
CA LYS A 10 -18.29 -7.23 -7.62
C LYS A 10 -17.60 -8.23 -6.69
N MET A 11 -16.48 -8.79 -7.12
CA MET A 11 -15.74 -9.76 -6.32
C MET A 11 -15.15 -9.10 -5.06
N TYR A 12 -14.55 -7.92 -5.19
CA TYR A 12 -14.03 -7.20 -4.02
C TYR A 12 -15.12 -6.78 -3.03
N LYS A 13 -16.31 -6.41 -3.49
CA LYS A 13 -17.46 -6.16 -2.59
C LYS A 13 -17.84 -7.40 -1.77
N GLN A 14 -17.87 -8.58 -2.40
CA GLN A 14 -18.16 -9.84 -1.69
C GLN A 14 -17.10 -10.16 -0.65
N TYR A 15 -15.81 -10.02 -1.02
CA TYR A 15 -14.70 -10.26 -0.09
C TYR A 15 -14.67 -9.24 1.04
N ALA A 16 -14.91 -7.95 0.73
CA ALA A 16 -14.96 -6.89 1.73
C ALA A 16 -16.12 -7.07 2.71
N GLN A 17 -17.29 -7.53 2.24
CA GLN A 17 -18.40 -7.85 3.13
C GLN A 17 -18.02 -8.98 4.10
N ARG A 18 -17.43 -10.07 3.58
CA ARG A 18 -16.96 -11.16 4.43
C ARG A 18 -15.89 -10.68 5.43
N ALA A 19 -14.97 -9.84 4.98
CA ALA A 19 -13.94 -9.27 5.85
C ALA A 19 -14.55 -8.42 6.97
N TYR A 20 -15.53 -7.60 6.64
CA TYR A 20 -16.27 -6.80 7.61
C TYR A 20 -16.96 -7.66 8.66
N ASP A 21 -17.68 -8.70 8.25
CA ASP A 21 -18.41 -9.60 9.13
C ASP A 21 -17.49 -10.37 10.10
N HIS A 22 -16.21 -10.49 9.77
CA HIS A 22 -15.20 -11.23 10.55
C HIS A 22 -14.10 -10.34 11.16
N GLY A 23 -14.18 -9.02 11.03
CA GLY A 23 -13.29 -8.07 11.70
C GLY A 23 -11.88 -7.99 11.14
N TYR A 24 -11.69 -8.23 9.84
CA TYR A 24 -10.41 -8.04 9.15
C TYR A 24 -10.57 -7.14 7.91
N LYS A 25 -9.47 -6.80 7.27
CA LYS A 25 -9.45 -6.06 6.00
C LYS A 25 -8.92 -6.91 4.87
N ILE A 26 -9.38 -6.64 3.65
CA ILE A 26 -8.94 -7.29 2.43
C ILE A 26 -8.79 -6.25 1.32
N GLY A 27 -7.95 -6.54 0.35
CA GLY A 27 -7.83 -5.73 -0.87
C GLY A 27 -6.68 -6.16 -1.75
N PRO A 28 -6.48 -5.47 -2.86
CA PRO A 28 -5.40 -5.75 -3.78
C PRO A 28 -4.04 -5.28 -3.26
N GLU A 29 -3.03 -5.77 -3.92
CA GLU A 29 -1.68 -5.23 -3.92
C GLU A 29 -1.43 -4.53 -5.27
N ASN A 30 -0.76 -3.38 -5.28
CA ASN A 30 -0.40 -2.69 -6.52
C ASN A 30 0.80 -3.37 -7.19
N HIS A 31 0.59 -4.57 -7.70
CA HIS A 31 1.66 -5.43 -8.21
C HIS A 31 1.53 -5.73 -9.70
N TRP A 32 0.31 -6.01 -10.19
CA TRP A 32 0.02 -6.37 -11.58
C TRP A 32 -1.34 -5.89 -12.04
N GLY A 33 -1.53 -5.87 -13.36
CA GLY A 33 -2.83 -5.63 -13.99
C GLY A 33 -3.33 -4.20 -13.81
N PRO A 34 -4.62 -3.99 -13.57
CA PRO A 34 -5.17 -2.66 -13.35
C PRO A 34 -4.78 -2.07 -11.98
N GLU A 35 -4.36 -2.90 -11.04
CA GLU A 35 -4.04 -2.49 -9.67
C GLU A 35 -2.70 -1.75 -9.57
N ASP A 36 -1.79 -1.87 -10.54
CA ASP A 36 -0.54 -1.11 -10.56
C ASP A 36 -0.62 0.20 -11.36
N VAL A 37 -1.83 0.57 -11.82
CA VAL A 37 -2.14 1.86 -12.43
C VAL A 37 -2.95 2.70 -11.44
N PRO A 38 -2.41 3.83 -10.92
CA PRO A 38 -3.02 4.55 -9.79
C PRO A 38 -4.48 4.93 -10.03
N GLU A 39 -4.79 5.45 -11.21
CA GLU A 39 -6.15 5.88 -11.56
C GLU A 39 -7.16 4.72 -11.58
N GLN A 40 -6.70 3.54 -11.97
CA GLN A 40 -7.56 2.35 -12.00
C GLN A 40 -7.80 1.84 -10.58
N LEU A 41 -6.75 1.79 -9.76
CA LEU A 41 -6.89 1.34 -8.38
C LEU A 41 -7.76 2.29 -7.55
N VAL A 42 -7.63 3.61 -7.73
CA VAL A 42 -8.53 4.60 -7.12
C VAL A 42 -10.00 4.33 -7.49
N LYS A 43 -10.28 4.09 -8.79
CA LYS A 43 -11.64 3.75 -9.22
C LYS A 43 -12.17 2.48 -8.58
N ILE A 44 -11.34 1.45 -8.43
CA ILE A 44 -11.71 0.21 -7.74
C ILE A 44 -12.03 0.50 -6.28
N CYS A 45 -11.16 1.22 -5.56
CA CYS A 45 -11.36 1.57 -4.16
C CYS A 45 -12.66 2.34 -3.94
N GLN A 46 -12.92 3.36 -4.78
CA GLN A 46 -14.14 4.17 -4.73
C GLN A 46 -15.39 3.36 -5.03
N ALA A 47 -15.33 2.44 -6.02
CA ALA A 47 -16.46 1.63 -6.40
C ALA A 47 -16.78 0.53 -5.38
N VAL A 48 -15.78 -0.04 -4.70
CA VAL A 48 -15.97 -1.02 -3.64
C VAL A 48 -16.58 -0.38 -2.40
N ASP A 49 -16.08 0.79 -1.99
CA ASP A 49 -16.61 1.64 -0.92
C ASP A 49 -16.96 0.87 0.37
N SER A 50 -15.96 0.24 0.98
CA SER A 50 -16.16 -0.56 2.20
C SER A 50 -15.06 -0.24 3.24
N PRO A 51 -15.41 -0.11 4.53
CA PRO A 51 -14.42 0.09 5.59
C PRO A 51 -13.50 -1.13 5.81
N ALA A 52 -13.90 -2.30 5.32
CA ALA A 52 -13.10 -3.52 5.34
C ALA A 52 -12.28 -3.74 4.06
N PHE A 53 -12.29 -2.76 3.12
CA PHE A 53 -11.48 -2.78 1.93
C PHE A 53 -10.30 -1.82 2.06
N GLY A 54 -9.12 -2.27 1.66
CA GLY A 54 -7.91 -1.45 1.68
C GLY A 54 -6.91 -1.93 0.64
N VAL A 55 -5.75 -1.33 0.62
CA VAL A 55 -4.67 -1.65 -0.32
C VAL A 55 -3.43 -2.07 0.45
N LEU A 56 -2.81 -3.17 0.05
CA LEU A 56 -1.43 -3.47 0.36
C LEU A 56 -0.58 -2.69 -0.63
N LEU A 57 0.14 -1.69 -0.15
CA LEU A 57 0.92 -0.79 -0.99
C LEU A 57 2.38 -1.25 -1.09
N HIS A 58 2.83 -1.61 -2.29
CA HIS A 58 4.23 -1.54 -2.67
C HIS A 58 4.60 -0.09 -2.95
N ILE A 59 5.34 0.53 -2.06
CA ILE A 59 5.70 1.95 -2.15
C ILE A 59 6.48 2.22 -3.43
N GLY A 60 5.95 3.14 -4.27
CA GLY A 60 6.59 3.59 -5.50
C GLY A 60 6.47 2.63 -6.69
N ARG A 61 5.80 1.50 -6.56
CA ARG A 61 5.66 0.51 -7.62
C ARG A 61 4.40 0.75 -8.46
N TRP A 62 4.49 1.71 -9.37
CA TRP A 62 3.38 2.14 -10.20
C TRP A 62 3.73 2.20 -11.68
N ARG A 63 2.72 2.05 -12.52
CA ARG A 63 2.79 2.25 -13.98
C ARG A 63 1.79 3.32 -14.44
N GLY A 64 1.93 3.77 -15.67
CA GLY A 64 1.03 4.75 -16.29
C GLY A 64 1.50 6.18 -16.13
N GLU A 65 0.68 7.11 -16.61
CA GLU A 65 1.03 8.53 -16.70
C GLU A 65 1.19 9.19 -15.32
N ARG A 66 0.43 8.75 -14.33
CA ARG A 66 0.45 9.28 -12.97
C ARG A 66 1.20 8.40 -11.98
N ALA A 67 2.11 7.55 -12.45
CA ALA A 67 2.92 6.67 -11.60
C ALA A 67 3.62 7.43 -10.45
N ALA A 68 4.15 8.63 -10.72
CA ALA A 68 4.84 9.44 -9.72
C ALA A 68 3.94 9.91 -8.55
N GLN A 69 2.63 10.02 -8.77
CA GLN A 69 1.64 10.40 -7.76
C GLN A 69 0.91 9.20 -7.13
N GLY A 70 1.23 7.99 -7.54
CA GLY A 70 0.48 6.78 -7.16
C GLY A 70 0.35 6.57 -5.67
N ASP A 71 1.44 6.73 -4.92
CA ASP A 71 1.43 6.58 -3.45
C ASP A 71 0.48 7.61 -2.80
N GLU A 72 0.54 8.87 -3.25
CA GLU A 72 -0.33 9.95 -2.74
C GLU A 72 -1.80 9.68 -3.05
N MET A 73 -2.09 9.25 -4.29
CA MET A 73 -3.46 8.96 -4.72
C MET A 73 -4.09 7.82 -3.93
N ILE A 74 -3.32 6.81 -3.54
CA ILE A 74 -3.82 5.61 -2.85
C ILE A 74 -3.70 5.70 -1.33
N ALA A 75 -2.93 6.63 -0.79
CA ALA A 75 -2.67 6.77 0.65
C ALA A 75 -3.93 6.63 1.55
N PRO A 76 -5.13 7.18 1.19
CA PRO A 76 -6.33 7.05 2.03
C PRO A 76 -6.83 5.60 2.23
N TRP A 77 -6.47 4.69 1.35
CA TRP A 77 -6.92 3.28 1.40
C TRP A 77 -5.85 2.32 1.87
N VAL A 78 -4.63 2.78 2.15
CA VAL A 78 -3.53 1.88 2.53
C VAL A 78 -3.82 1.23 3.87
N MET A 79 -3.78 -0.10 3.92
CA MET A 79 -3.94 -0.90 5.13
C MET A 79 -2.65 -1.59 5.56
N HIS A 80 -1.72 -1.78 4.65
CA HIS A 80 -0.39 -2.36 4.85
C HIS A 80 0.57 -1.79 3.81
N ALA A 81 1.84 -1.60 4.14
CA ALA A 81 2.82 -1.05 3.22
C ALA A 81 4.09 -1.88 3.16
N HIS A 82 4.53 -2.22 1.96
CA HIS A 82 5.83 -2.83 1.69
C HIS A 82 6.87 -1.77 1.33
N VAL A 83 7.98 -1.79 2.04
CA VAL A 83 9.20 -1.07 1.69
C VAL A 83 10.15 -2.07 1.04
N THR A 84 10.44 -1.85 -0.23
CA THR A 84 11.27 -2.73 -1.04
C THR A 84 12.64 -2.11 -1.33
N PRO A 85 13.63 -2.87 -1.80
CA PRO A 85 14.90 -2.32 -2.24
C PRO A 85 14.76 -1.30 -3.37
N ASP A 86 13.70 -1.39 -4.18
CA ASP A 86 13.42 -0.48 -5.29
C ASP A 86 13.04 0.94 -4.81
N THR A 87 12.56 1.07 -3.56
CA THR A 87 12.35 2.40 -2.95
C THR A 87 13.71 2.96 -2.56
N PRO A 88 14.19 4.11 -3.10
CA PRO A 88 15.45 4.70 -2.69
C PRO A 88 15.50 4.95 -1.17
N GLU A 89 16.64 4.68 -0.54
CA GLU A 89 16.78 4.84 0.92
C GLU A 89 16.48 6.29 1.36
N ALA A 90 16.93 7.25 0.57
CA ALA A 90 16.70 8.68 0.84
C ALA A 90 15.22 9.06 0.80
N ASP A 91 14.40 8.36 0.02
CA ASP A 91 12.98 8.67 -0.16
C ASP A 91 12.09 8.01 0.89
N THR A 92 12.57 6.95 1.56
CA THR A 92 11.80 6.17 2.53
C THR A 92 11.14 7.03 3.62
N PRO A 93 11.86 7.98 4.27
CA PRO A 93 11.24 8.80 5.31
C PRO A 93 10.07 9.66 4.78
N ALA A 94 10.21 10.23 3.59
CA ALA A 94 9.18 11.06 2.97
C ALA A 94 7.97 10.21 2.55
N LYS A 95 8.20 9.03 1.97
CA LYS A 95 7.14 8.10 1.57
C LYS A 95 6.36 7.55 2.77
N MET A 96 7.05 7.17 3.84
CA MET A 96 6.40 6.74 5.08
C MET A 96 5.64 7.89 5.73
N ALA A 97 6.18 9.12 5.72
CA ALA A 97 5.50 10.30 6.25
C ALA A 97 4.22 10.63 5.48
N LEU A 98 4.23 10.51 4.16
CA LEU A 98 3.05 10.70 3.31
C LEU A 98 1.90 9.78 3.75
N LEU A 99 2.18 8.51 4.00
CA LEU A 99 1.17 7.54 4.46
C LEU A 99 0.67 7.89 5.87
N ARG A 100 1.57 8.18 6.81
CA ARG A 100 1.21 8.61 8.18
C ARG A 100 0.29 9.83 8.14
N ASP A 101 0.65 10.84 7.36
CA ASP A 101 -0.08 12.11 7.28
C ASP A 101 -1.47 11.93 6.61
N ALA A 102 -1.64 10.86 5.81
CA ALA A 102 -2.92 10.40 5.30
C ALA A 102 -3.74 9.55 6.31
N GLY A 103 -3.21 9.31 7.52
CA GLY A 103 -3.89 8.56 8.58
C GLY A 103 -3.56 7.07 8.62
N PHE A 104 -2.55 6.62 7.87
CA PHE A 104 -2.12 5.22 7.93
C PHE A 104 -1.59 4.84 9.32
N SER A 105 -2.17 3.79 9.90
CA SER A 105 -1.79 3.23 11.21
C SER A 105 -1.48 1.74 11.15
N GLY A 106 -1.26 1.20 9.94
CA GLY A 106 -0.93 -0.20 9.72
C GLY A 106 0.55 -0.52 9.91
N TYR A 107 0.97 -1.64 9.34
CA TYR A 107 2.35 -2.13 9.44
C TYR A 107 3.14 -1.79 8.19
N TYR A 108 4.41 -1.44 8.39
CA TYR A 108 5.42 -1.40 7.33
C TYR A 108 6.21 -2.71 7.37
N SER A 109 6.27 -3.42 6.25
CA SER A 109 7.05 -4.64 6.09
C SER A 109 8.23 -4.41 5.15
N ALA A 110 9.35 -5.03 5.45
CA ALA A 110 10.44 -5.18 4.49
C ALA A 110 10.11 -6.34 3.55
N GLU A 111 10.11 -6.10 2.25
CA GLU A 111 9.96 -7.14 1.26
C GLU A 111 11.22 -7.24 0.41
N LEU A 112 11.75 -8.46 0.31
CA LEU A 112 12.94 -8.78 -0.45
C LEU A 112 12.71 -10.00 -1.31
N VAL A 113 13.27 -9.95 -2.52
CA VAL A 113 13.46 -11.11 -3.38
C VAL A 113 14.95 -11.48 -3.31
N SER A 114 15.42 -11.86 -2.12
CA SER A 114 16.81 -12.21 -1.87
C SER A 114 16.92 -13.19 -0.70
N ASP A 115 17.87 -14.11 -0.78
CA ASP A 115 18.20 -15.04 0.31
C ASP A 115 19.19 -14.43 1.32
N SER A 116 19.48 -13.12 1.21
CA SER A 116 20.44 -12.43 2.07
C SER A 116 19.78 -11.90 3.34
N TYR A 117 20.06 -12.55 4.47
CA TYR A 117 19.66 -12.04 5.79
C TYR A 117 20.25 -10.66 6.10
N ALA A 118 21.42 -10.33 5.54
CA ALA A 118 22.03 -9.02 5.73
C ALA A 118 21.22 -7.92 5.05
N GLU A 119 20.75 -8.16 3.81
CA GLU A 119 19.88 -7.23 3.08
C GLU A 119 18.54 -7.06 3.79
N LEU A 120 17.93 -8.15 4.27
CA LEU A 120 16.71 -8.08 5.06
C LEU A 120 16.93 -7.23 6.32
N GLY A 121 18.03 -7.45 7.03
CA GLY A 121 18.39 -6.66 8.20
C GLY A 121 18.53 -5.17 7.90
N MET A 122 19.16 -4.81 6.78
CA MET A 122 19.27 -3.41 6.35
C MET A 122 17.88 -2.79 6.03
N GLN A 123 17.00 -3.51 5.36
CA GLN A 123 15.65 -3.00 5.06
C GLN A 123 14.82 -2.80 6.34
N ILE A 124 14.87 -3.74 7.27
CA ILE A 124 14.19 -3.61 8.56
C ILE A 124 14.78 -2.43 9.36
N ALA A 125 16.11 -2.28 9.41
CA ALA A 125 16.76 -1.17 10.10
C ALA A 125 16.34 0.19 9.52
N ARG A 126 16.22 0.28 8.20
CA ARG A 126 15.77 1.47 7.49
C ARG A 126 14.36 1.90 7.90
N ILE A 127 13.40 0.97 7.92
CA ILE A 127 12.04 1.22 8.39
C ILE A 127 12.07 1.63 9.87
N LYS A 128 12.76 0.86 10.70
CA LYS A 128 12.87 1.11 12.13
C LYS A 128 13.45 2.48 12.45
N ASN A 129 14.46 2.93 11.73
CA ASN A 129 15.07 4.25 11.93
C ASN A 129 14.05 5.39 11.72
N VAL A 130 13.15 5.27 10.76
CA VAL A 130 12.08 6.27 10.55
C VAL A 130 11.10 6.24 11.71
N LEU A 131 10.62 5.06 12.11
CA LEU A 131 9.66 4.92 13.21
C LEU A 131 10.23 5.36 14.57
N ASP A 132 11.49 5.03 14.86
CA ASP A 132 12.16 5.47 16.09
C ASP A 132 12.31 7.00 16.15
N ARG A 133 12.63 7.63 15.02
CA ARG A 133 12.67 9.10 14.94
C ARG A 133 11.29 9.71 15.23
N TRP A 134 10.23 9.18 14.63
CA TRP A 134 8.87 9.69 14.90
C TRP A 134 8.48 9.54 16.36
N ARG A 135 8.81 8.41 16.98
CA ARG A 135 8.55 8.20 18.41
C ARG A 135 9.28 9.22 19.29
N ILE A 136 10.54 9.57 18.96
CA ILE A 136 11.30 10.58 19.68
C ILE A 136 10.71 11.98 19.46
N GLU A 137 10.22 12.27 18.26
CA GLU A 137 9.62 13.56 17.89
C GLU A 137 8.15 13.70 18.35
N GLY A 138 7.55 12.66 18.92
CA GLY A 138 6.15 12.65 19.35
C GLY A 138 5.13 12.67 18.20
N LYS A 139 5.49 12.07 17.08
CA LYS A 139 4.67 11.99 15.85
C LYS A 139 4.02 10.63 15.70
#